data_1d25cd2c59b793aa36dbbc257dea3570
#
_entry.id   1d25cd2c59b793aa36dbbc257dea3570
#
_cell.length_a   1.000
_cell.length_b   1.000
_cell.length_c   1.000
_cell.angle_alpha   90.00
_cell.angle_beta   90.00
_cell.angle_gamma   90.00
#
_symmetry.space_group_name_H-M   'P 1'
#
loop_
_entity.id
_entity.type
_entity.pdbx_description
1 polymer ?
#
loop_
_entity_poly.entity_id
_entity_poly.type
_entity_poly.pdbx_seq_one_letter_code
_entity_poly.pdbx_strand_id
1 'polypeptide(L)'
;MEPQHPAIRSLPPVRPEVEGLKAYSAPLEGRRGLLRLDFNENTVGPSPQVVEAIRSIAADQYAVYPEYEGLREAVVANLAATGLGQPLTPEQIGLFNGVDAALHAIFHAYGDRGDTLLTTSPTFGYYTPCAQMQGMAIEAIPYEGTDFRFPLEAVRRALLQPAGGTPPRLLLLCNPNNPTGTRLAPEPILELAAAAPQTLVVVDELYEAFTGDSVLPVANFAATPNLLVLRSLAKTAGLAGLRIGFAIGSAAVVDRISRVTGPYDINSFAVTAAHAALADQPYVDGYVAEVLRAREWLVQQLVQAGVRHHAEGGNYLLIWPDLPPGEVEQRLRDGGILVRSMAGKPLIEGSLRVSIGTTEQMRRFWAAYAAIEVR
;
A
#
# COMPACT_ATOMS: atom_id res chain seq x y z
N MET A 1 5.73 44.58 -38.45
CA MET A 1 5.22 44.62 -37.07
C MET A 1 5.16 43.17 -36.60
N GLU A 2 6.15 42.75 -35.81
CA GLU A 2 6.13 41.47 -35.16
C GLU A 2 5.03 41.44 -34.11
N PRO A 3 4.30 40.31 -33.98
CA PRO A 3 3.29 40.20 -32.91
C PRO A 3 4.01 40.18 -31.56
N GLN A 4 3.77 41.22 -30.73
CA GLN A 4 4.19 41.20 -29.34
C GLN A 4 3.49 40.05 -28.62
N HIS A 5 4.25 39.02 -28.27
CA HIS A 5 3.78 37.99 -27.36
C HIS A 5 3.35 38.67 -26.04
N PRO A 6 2.15 38.39 -25.54
CA PRO A 6 1.75 38.93 -24.24
C PRO A 6 2.76 38.50 -23.19
N ALA A 7 3.23 39.41 -22.39
CA ALA A 7 4.14 39.17 -21.29
C ALA A 7 3.53 38.04 -20.42
N ILE A 8 4.23 36.93 -20.28
CA ILE A 8 3.85 35.86 -19.38
C ILE A 8 3.80 36.46 -17.98
N ARG A 9 2.60 36.67 -17.44
CA ARG A 9 2.43 37.11 -16.05
C ARG A 9 3.09 36.05 -15.17
N SER A 10 3.99 36.50 -14.27
CA SER A 10 4.62 35.60 -13.29
C SER A 10 3.53 34.90 -12.47
N LEU A 11 3.61 33.59 -12.36
CA LEU A 11 2.75 32.82 -11.47
C LEU A 11 3.04 33.20 -10.01
N PRO A 12 2.05 33.11 -9.11
CA PRO A 12 2.30 33.21 -7.68
C PRO A 12 3.36 32.21 -7.25
N PRO A 13 4.27 32.56 -6.32
CA PRO A 13 5.28 31.62 -5.84
C PRO A 13 4.61 30.45 -5.11
N VAL A 14 5.08 29.23 -5.37
CA VAL A 14 4.69 28.03 -4.65
C VAL A 14 5.72 27.72 -3.56
N ARG A 15 5.36 26.87 -2.61
CA ARG A 15 6.30 26.41 -1.58
C ARG A 15 7.53 25.74 -2.24
N PRO A 16 8.77 26.03 -1.77
CA PRO A 16 9.98 25.45 -2.35
C PRO A 16 9.97 23.92 -2.40
N GLU A 17 9.37 23.27 -1.40
CA GLU A 17 9.25 21.82 -1.32
C GLU A 17 8.37 21.24 -2.44
N VAL A 18 7.43 22.04 -2.95
CA VAL A 18 6.49 21.62 -4.00
C VAL A 18 7.03 21.93 -5.39
N GLU A 19 7.79 23.04 -5.55
CA GLU A 19 8.36 23.46 -6.83
C GLU A 19 9.22 22.39 -7.51
N GLY A 20 10.00 21.66 -6.71
CA GLY A 20 10.88 20.58 -7.19
C GLY A 20 10.20 19.22 -7.37
N LEU A 21 8.94 19.08 -6.98
CA LEU A 21 8.25 17.78 -7.05
C LEU A 21 7.79 17.46 -8.47
N LYS A 22 7.99 16.22 -8.88
CA LYS A 22 7.30 15.65 -10.03
C LYS A 22 5.97 15.08 -9.58
N ALA A 23 4.90 15.40 -10.30
CA ALA A 23 3.60 14.76 -10.04
C ALA A 23 3.75 13.23 -10.10
N TYR A 24 3.25 12.56 -9.06
CA TYR A 24 3.19 11.09 -9.08
C TYR A 24 2.23 10.68 -10.21
N SER A 25 2.76 10.01 -11.21
CA SER A 25 1.99 9.55 -12.36
C SER A 25 2.00 8.03 -12.43
N ALA A 26 0.83 7.46 -12.66
CA ALA A 26 0.68 6.06 -12.99
C ALA A 26 -0.09 5.97 -14.32
N PRO A 27 0.21 5.01 -15.21
CA PRO A 27 -0.51 4.85 -16.49
C PRO A 27 -1.89 4.26 -16.20
N LEU A 28 -2.84 5.11 -15.82
CA LEU A 28 -4.20 4.71 -15.42
C LEU A 28 -5.11 4.43 -16.61
N GLU A 29 -4.83 5.06 -17.75
CA GLU A 29 -5.67 4.96 -18.93
C GLU A 29 -5.34 3.73 -19.79
N GLY A 30 -6.34 3.28 -20.59
CA GLY A 30 -6.15 2.17 -21.55
C GLY A 30 -6.00 0.78 -20.90
N ARG A 31 -6.37 0.60 -19.62
CA ARG A 31 -6.21 -0.66 -18.89
C ARG A 31 -7.46 -1.55 -18.91
N ARG A 32 -8.63 -0.98 -19.29
CA ARG A 32 -9.89 -1.73 -19.34
C ARG A 32 -9.84 -2.78 -20.44
N GLY A 33 -10.33 -3.98 -20.17
CA GLY A 33 -10.29 -5.11 -21.11
C GLY A 33 -8.96 -5.88 -21.15
N LEU A 34 -7.91 -5.38 -20.49
CA LEU A 34 -6.64 -6.09 -20.36
C LEU A 34 -6.58 -6.87 -19.03
N LEU A 35 -5.76 -7.91 -18.98
CA LEU A 35 -5.42 -8.59 -17.73
C LEU A 35 -4.45 -7.70 -16.94
N ARG A 36 -4.94 -7.11 -15.84
CA ARG A 36 -4.22 -6.13 -15.03
C ARG A 36 -3.41 -6.78 -13.93
N LEU A 37 -2.10 -6.98 -14.17
CA LEU A 37 -1.14 -7.52 -13.21
C LEU A 37 -0.05 -6.50 -12.85
N ASP A 38 -0.36 -5.20 -12.91
CA ASP A 38 0.57 -4.08 -12.78
C ASP A 38 0.45 -3.30 -11.45
N PHE A 39 -0.74 -3.22 -10.81
CA PHE A 39 -1.00 -2.40 -9.62
C PHE A 39 -1.44 -3.18 -8.38
N ASN A 40 -1.22 -4.49 -8.37
CA ASN A 40 -1.60 -5.35 -7.25
C ASN A 40 -3.10 -5.21 -6.89
N GLU A 41 -3.93 -4.97 -7.89
CA GLU A 41 -5.39 -4.93 -7.72
C GLU A 41 -5.94 -6.35 -7.52
N ASN A 42 -7.11 -6.44 -6.89
CA ASN A 42 -7.92 -7.65 -6.98
C ASN A 42 -8.44 -7.79 -8.41
N THR A 43 -8.08 -8.87 -9.07
CA THR A 43 -8.38 -9.09 -10.49
C THR A 43 -9.77 -9.69 -10.74
N VAL A 44 -10.46 -10.11 -9.68
CA VAL A 44 -11.81 -10.68 -9.72
C VAL A 44 -12.87 -9.59 -9.47
N GLY A 45 -12.61 -8.69 -8.54
CA GLY A 45 -13.52 -7.63 -8.12
C GLY A 45 -14.16 -7.89 -6.74
N PRO A 46 -15.10 -7.03 -6.34
CA PRO A 46 -15.78 -7.16 -5.06
C PRO A 46 -16.81 -8.31 -5.05
N SER A 47 -17.25 -8.69 -3.85
CA SER A 47 -18.28 -9.71 -3.68
C SER A 47 -19.61 -9.29 -4.30
N PRO A 48 -20.47 -10.26 -4.69
CA PRO A 48 -21.84 -9.96 -5.14
C PRO A 48 -22.65 -9.16 -4.13
N GLN A 49 -22.43 -9.37 -2.82
CA GLN A 49 -23.09 -8.61 -1.76
C GLN A 49 -22.71 -7.12 -1.81
N VAL A 50 -21.44 -6.80 -2.04
CA VAL A 50 -20.97 -5.42 -2.21
C VAL A 50 -21.60 -4.77 -3.44
N VAL A 51 -21.65 -5.50 -4.58
CA VAL A 51 -22.26 -4.98 -5.81
C VAL A 51 -23.74 -4.69 -5.61
N GLU A 52 -24.45 -5.57 -4.94
CA GLU A 52 -25.89 -5.37 -4.65
C GLU A 52 -26.12 -4.22 -3.67
N ALA A 53 -25.32 -4.13 -2.61
CA ALA A 53 -25.41 -3.02 -1.67
C ALA A 53 -25.24 -1.66 -2.37
N ILE A 54 -24.28 -1.53 -3.30
CA ILE A 54 -24.08 -0.31 -4.09
C ILE A 54 -25.28 -0.04 -5.01
N ARG A 55 -25.82 -1.07 -5.66
CA ARG A 55 -26.99 -0.93 -6.55
C ARG A 55 -28.26 -0.50 -5.80
N SER A 56 -28.35 -0.84 -4.53
CA SER A 56 -29.50 -0.55 -3.66
C SER A 56 -29.45 0.86 -3.06
N ILE A 57 -28.38 1.65 -3.32
CA ILE A 57 -28.30 3.04 -2.86
C ILE A 57 -29.40 3.85 -3.52
N ALA A 58 -30.30 4.45 -2.71
CA ALA A 58 -31.38 5.28 -3.20
C ALA A 58 -30.86 6.57 -3.86
N ALA A 59 -31.58 7.07 -4.86
CA ALA A 59 -31.12 8.21 -5.67
C ALA A 59 -30.95 9.50 -4.87
N ASP A 60 -31.74 9.72 -3.82
CA ASP A 60 -31.64 10.87 -2.92
C ASP A 60 -30.37 10.86 -2.08
N GLN A 61 -29.82 9.68 -1.76
CA GLN A 61 -28.55 9.54 -1.04
C GLN A 61 -27.34 10.08 -1.84
N TYR A 62 -27.46 10.25 -3.16
CA TYR A 62 -26.40 10.86 -3.98
C TYR A 62 -26.23 12.36 -3.70
N ALA A 63 -27.26 13.01 -3.21
CA ALA A 63 -27.29 14.45 -2.94
C ALA A 63 -26.97 14.80 -1.48
N VAL A 64 -26.79 13.80 -0.61
CA VAL A 64 -26.52 13.97 0.82
C VAL A 64 -25.05 13.68 1.10
N TYR A 65 -24.45 14.45 2.03
CA TYR A 65 -23.11 14.17 2.51
C TYR A 65 -23.04 12.77 3.14
N PRO A 66 -21.89 12.07 3.02
CA PRO A 66 -21.77 10.72 3.53
C PRO A 66 -21.90 10.67 5.05
N GLU A 67 -22.61 9.66 5.54
CA GLU A 67 -22.72 9.29 6.94
C GLU A 67 -21.79 8.12 7.23
N TYR A 68 -21.03 8.19 8.35
CA TYR A 68 -20.01 7.18 8.72
C TYR A 68 -20.46 6.33 9.90
N GLU A 69 -21.75 6.45 10.28
CA GLU A 69 -22.31 5.72 11.42
C GLU A 69 -22.12 4.21 11.28
N GLY A 70 -21.70 3.56 12.34
CA GLY A 70 -21.50 2.12 12.41
C GLY A 70 -20.27 1.59 11.65
N LEU A 71 -19.57 2.41 10.82
CA LEU A 71 -18.44 1.90 10.02
C LEU A 71 -17.21 1.58 10.89
N ARG A 72 -16.90 2.41 11.90
CA ARG A 72 -15.79 2.11 12.84
C ARG A 72 -16.07 0.85 13.64
N GLU A 73 -17.29 0.69 14.09
CA GLU A 73 -17.79 -0.50 14.81
C GLU A 73 -17.69 -1.75 13.94
N ALA A 74 -18.04 -1.65 12.65
CA ALA A 74 -17.91 -2.74 11.70
C ALA A 74 -16.44 -3.14 11.48
N VAL A 75 -15.52 -2.17 11.40
CA VAL A 75 -14.08 -2.45 11.32
C VAL A 75 -13.60 -3.13 12.61
N VAL A 76 -13.98 -2.64 13.79
CA VAL A 76 -13.61 -3.25 15.07
C VAL A 76 -14.12 -4.69 15.13
N ALA A 77 -15.37 -4.94 14.76
CA ALA A 77 -15.96 -6.28 14.76
C ALA A 77 -15.24 -7.23 13.79
N ASN A 78 -14.92 -6.77 12.58
CA ASN A 78 -14.18 -7.56 11.59
C ASN A 78 -12.77 -7.90 12.09
N LEU A 79 -12.03 -6.94 12.63
CA LEU A 79 -10.70 -7.17 13.19
C LEU A 79 -10.75 -8.10 14.42
N ALA A 80 -11.76 -7.98 15.28
CA ALA A 80 -11.93 -8.87 16.43
C ALA A 80 -12.14 -10.34 16.01
N ALA A 81 -12.83 -10.57 14.91
CA ALA A 81 -13.03 -11.90 14.35
C ALA A 81 -11.73 -12.54 13.80
N THR A 82 -10.73 -11.75 13.44
CA THR A 82 -9.41 -12.23 12.97
C THR A 82 -8.40 -12.50 14.08
N GLY A 83 -8.76 -12.24 15.34
CA GLY A 83 -7.94 -12.47 16.52
C GLY A 83 -7.08 -11.27 16.91
N LEU A 84 -7.62 -10.39 17.75
CA LEU A 84 -6.88 -9.26 18.34
C LEU A 84 -6.29 -9.67 19.69
N GLY A 85 -5.09 -9.16 20.00
CA GLY A 85 -4.48 -9.31 21.31
C GLY A 85 -5.20 -8.51 22.41
N GLN A 86 -5.80 -7.37 22.03
CA GLN A 86 -6.59 -6.50 22.91
C GLN A 86 -7.83 -5.98 22.18
N PRO A 87 -8.97 -5.80 22.89
CA PRO A 87 -10.14 -5.18 22.30
C PRO A 87 -9.83 -3.77 21.78
N LEU A 88 -10.32 -3.45 20.60
CA LEU A 88 -10.28 -2.11 20.02
C LEU A 88 -11.60 -1.38 20.29
N THR A 89 -11.53 -0.05 20.35
CA THR A 89 -12.71 0.83 20.39
C THR A 89 -12.85 1.60 19.07
N PRO A 90 -14.05 2.11 18.74
CA PRO A 90 -14.26 2.90 17.52
C PRO A 90 -13.33 4.13 17.40
N GLU A 91 -12.94 4.75 18.52
CA GLU A 91 -12.05 5.90 18.55
C GLU A 91 -10.60 5.57 18.13
N GLN A 92 -10.26 4.28 18.12
CA GLN A 92 -8.96 3.78 17.65
C GLN A 92 -8.95 3.51 16.14
N ILE A 93 -10.06 3.77 15.44
CA ILE A 93 -10.23 3.58 14.00
C ILE A 93 -10.35 4.92 13.31
N GLY A 94 -9.35 5.30 12.52
CA GLY A 94 -9.40 6.42 11.58
C GLY A 94 -9.93 5.95 10.22
N LEU A 95 -10.83 6.73 9.62
CA LEU A 95 -11.42 6.46 8.31
C LEU A 95 -10.83 7.44 7.29
N PHE A 96 -10.36 6.93 6.14
CA PHE A 96 -9.66 7.74 5.13
C PHE A 96 -10.07 7.34 3.70
N ASN A 97 -9.97 8.29 2.77
CA ASN A 97 -10.20 8.07 1.35
C ASN A 97 -9.04 7.27 0.72
N GLY A 98 -8.91 6.01 1.14
CA GLY A 98 -7.77 5.14 0.88
C GLY A 98 -6.57 5.45 1.77
N VAL A 99 -5.59 4.55 1.77
CA VAL A 99 -4.37 4.69 2.58
C VAL A 99 -3.51 5.87 2.13
N ASP A 100 -3.58 6.29 0.86
CA ASP A 100 -2.88 7.48 0.40
C ASP A 100 -3.34 8.74 1.16
N ALA A 101 -4.64 8.89 1.44
CA ALA A 101 -5.16 9.99 2.25
C ALA A 101 -4.72 9.86 3.73
N ALA A 102 -4.66 8.64 4.27
CA ALA A 102 -4.11 8.42 5.62
C ALA A 102 -2.63 8.81 5.68
N LEU A 103 -1.83 8.46 4.67
CA LEU A 103 -0.43 8.90 4.58
C LEU A 103 -0.32 10.43 4.56
N HIS A 104 -1.08 11.12 3.70
CA HIS A 104 -1.12 12.59 3.72
C HIS A 104 -1.43 13.14 5.10
N ALA A 105 -2.45 12.61 5.77
CA ALA A 105 -2.83 13.03 7.11
C ALA A 105 -1.70 12.81 8.14
N ILE A 106 -1.02 11.66 8.07
CA ILE A 106 0.13 11.35 8.94
C ILE A 106 1.26 12.35 8.72
N PHE A 107 1.66 12.60 7.47
CA PHE A 107 2.73 13.53 7.16
C PHE A 107 2.36 14.98 7.50
N HIS A 108 1.11 15.38 7.32
CA HIS A 108 0.62 16.72 7.70
C HIS A 108 0.56 16.91 9.22
N ALA A 109 0.20 15.86 9.99
CA ALA A 109 0.05 15.96 11.44
C ALA A 109 1.37 15.83 12.20
N TYR A 110 2.34 15.10 11.65
CA TYR A 110 3.56 14.73 12.36
C TYR A 110 4.85 15.20 11.70
N GLY A 111 4.85 15.48 10.39
CA GLY A 111 6.05 15.87 9.65
C GLY A 111 6.16 17.38 9.51
N ASP A 112 7.35 17.91 9.76
CA ASP A 112 7.68 19.32 9.52
C ASP A 112 9.02 19.43 8.80
N ARG A 113 9.32 20.65 8.29
CA ARG A 113 10.58 20.94 7.63
C ARG A 113 11.77 20.64 8.57
N GLY A 114 12.70 19.81 8.08
CA GLY A 114 13.90 19.40 8.82
C GLY A 114 13.72 18.16 9.68
N ASP A 115 12.48 17.67 9.87
CA ASP A 115 12.25 16.36 10.45
C ASP A 115 12.73 15.24 9.51
N THR A 116 12.94 14.05 10.03
CA THR A 116 13.39 12.88 9.26
C THR A 116 12.29 11.82 9.19
N LEU A 117 12.03 11.34 7.96
CA LEU A 117 11.38 10.07 7.69
C LEU A 117 12.44 8.97 7.64
N LEU A 118 12.37 7.97 8.51
CA LEU A 118 13.10 6.72 8.40
C LEU A 118 12.23 5.67 7.71
N THR A 119 12.77 4.99 6.70
CA THR A 119 12.08 3.92 5.98
C THR A 119 13.09 2.95 5.36
N THR A 120 12.63 1.96 4.61
CA THR A 120 13.48 1.00 3.86
C THR A 120 13.46 1.28 2.35
N SER A 121 14.41 0.71 1.59
CA SER A 121 14.47 0.86 0.13
C SER A 121 14.92 -0.44 -0.55
N PRO A 122 14.25 -0.86 -1.67
CA PRO A 122 13.07 -0.25 -2.28
C PRO A 122 11.78 -0.53 -1.50
N THR A 123 10.88 0.42 -1.44
CA THR A 123 9.57 0.30 -0.79
C THR A 123 8.49 1.02 -1.61
N PHE A 124 7.28 1.17 -1.06
CA PHE A 124 6.19 1.86 -1.75
C PHE A 124 6.58 3.30 -2.09
N GLY A 125 6.59 3.60 -3.37
CA GLY A 125 7.19 4.84 -3.88
C GLY A 125 6.49 6.14 -3.48
N TYR A 126 5.29 6.08 -2.90
CA TYR A 126 4.53 7.28 -2.52
C TYR A 126 4.95 7.88 -1.17
N TYR A 127 5.68 7.15 -0.33
CA TYR A 127 6.20 7.69 0.93
C TYR A 127 7.16 8.86 0.71
N THR A 128 8.04 8.73 -0.29
CA THR A 128 9.02 9.77 -0.64
C THR A 128 8.37 11.11 -0.99
N PRO A 129 7.43 11.21 -1.95
CA PRO A 129 6.80 12.50 -2.24
C PRO A 129 5.99 13.05 -1.07
N CYS A 130 5.38 12.22 -0.22
CA CYS A 130 4.70 12.69 1.00
C CYS A 130 5.67 13.38 1.96
N ALA A 131 6.85 12.80 2.21
CA ALA A 131 7.88 13.40 3.04
C ALA A 131 8.44 14.68 2.42
N GLN A 132 8.74 14.65 1.11
CA GLN A 132 9.25 15.81 0.38
C GLN A 132 8.30 17.00 0.41
N MET A 133 6.98 16.77 0.29
CA MET A 133 5.97 17.85 0.40
C MET A 133 6.01 18.57 1.75
N GLN A 134 6.46 17.91 2.82
CA GLN A 134 6.63 18.53 4.15
C GLN A 134 8.03 19.13 4.35
N GLY A 135 8.96 18.93 3.42
CA GLY A 135 10.36 19.36 3.59
C GLY A 135 11.15 18.48 4.54
N MET A 136 10.72 17.25 4.74
CA MET A 136 11.42 16.27 5.58
C MET A 136 12.65 15.70 4.86
N ALA A 137 13.68 15.39 5.62
CA ALA A 137 14.76 14.54 5.18
C ALA A 137 14.28 13.07 5.11
N ILE A 138 14.90 12.28 4.23
CA ILE A 138 14.55 10.87 4.06
C ILE A 138 15.79 10.02 4.28
N GLU A 139 15.75 9.16 5.28
CA GLU A 139 16.74 8.11 5.53
C GLU A 139 16.13 6.77 5.12
N ALA A 140 16.55 6.24 3.97
CA ALA A 140 16.03 5.01 3.40
C ALA A 140 17.10 3.90 3.50
N ILE A 141 16.90 2.95 4.39
CA ILE A 141 17.81 1.85 4.66
C ILE A 141 17.59 0.74 3.61
N PRO A 142 18.64 0.33 2.86
CA PRO A 142 18.51 -0.71 1.85
C PRO A 142 18.24 -2.08 2.49
N TYR A 143 17.41 -2.90 1.85
CA TYR A 143 17.27 -4.32 2.17
C TYR A 143 18.59 -5.06 1.96
N GLU A 144 18.79 -6.15 2.69
CA GLU A 144 20.04 -6.92 2.69
C GLU A 144 19.95 -8.16 1.80
N GLY A 145 21.09 -8.47 1.15
CA GLY A 145 21.23 -9.68 0.36
C GLY A 145 20.41 -9.70 -0.93
N THR A 146 20.44 -10.84 -1.61
CA THR A 146 19.69 -11.11 -2.85
C THR A 146 18.28 -11.62 -2.57
N ASP A 147 17.99 -11.95 -1.33
CA ASP A 147 16.73 -12.40 -0.74
C ASP A 147 15.97 -11.26 -0.06
N PHE A 148 16.49 -10.03 -0.14
CA PHE A 148 15.86 -8.79 0.38
C PHE A 148 15.47 -8.88 1.86
N ARG A 149 16.35 -9.41 2.72
CA ARG A 149 16.10 -9.47 4.17
C ARG A 149 15.93 -8.08 4.75
N PHE A 150 15.00 -7.98 5.71
CA PHE A 150 14.77 -6.71 6.40
C PHE A 150 16.01 -6.30 7.20
N PRO A 151 16.53 -5.06 7.04
CA PRO A 151 17.76 -4.58 7.67
C PRO A 151 17.53 -4.12 9.13
N LEU A 152 17.08 -5.04 10.01
CA LEU A 152 16.58 -4.71 11.35
C LEU A 152 17.61 -3.94 12.19
N GLU A 153 18.87 -4.39 12.21
CA GLU A 153 19.91 -3.74 13.03
C GLU A 153 20.30 -2.36 12.49
N ALA A 154 20.26 -2.16 11.16
CA ALA A 154 20.51 -0.85 10.56
C ALA A 154 19.36 0.12 10.85
N VAL A 155 18.11 -0.34 10.73
CA VAL A 155 16.92 0.45 11.10
C VAL A 155 16.93 0.79 12.59
N ARG A 156 17.23 -0.17 13.47
CA ARG A 156 17.33 0.06 14.93
C ARG A 156 18.41 1.12 15.23
N ARG A 157 19.55 1.03 14.58
CA ARG A 157 20.65 2.01 14.77
C ARG A 157 20.22 3.40 14.32
N ALA A 158 19.66 3.53 13.11
CA ALA A 158 19.21 4.82 12.57
C ALA A 158 18.11 5.43 13.46
N LEU A 159 17.24 4.60 14.03
CA LEU A 159 16.17 5.02 14.91
C LEU A 159 16.67 5.51 16.28
N LEU A 160 17.61 4.78 16.90
CA LEU A 160 18.02 5.02 18.29
C LEU A 160 19.32 5.83 18.42
N GLN A 161 20.14 5.87 17.37
CA GLN A 161 21.43 6.57 17.31
C GLN A 161 21.54 7.36 16.01
N PRO A 162 20.60 8.30 15.74
CA PRO A 162 20.60 9.05 14.50
C PRO A 162 21.86 9.87 14.34
N ALA A 163 22.42 9.90 13.13
CA ALA A 163 23.66 10.63 12.83
C ALA A 163 23.56 12.14 13.14
N GLY A 164 22.36 12.72 12.99
CA GLY A 164 22.08 14.12 13.33
C GLY A 164 21.73 14.38 14.79
N GLY A 165 21.74 13.37 15.67
CA GLY A 165 21.38 13.47 17.09
C GLY A 165 19.90 13.68 17.38
N THR A 166 19.05 13.90 16.37
CA THR A 166 17.59 14.06 16.51
C THR A 166 16.91 12.80 16.02
N PRO A 167 16.09 12.14 16.84
CA PRO A 167 15.34 10.96 16.43
C PRO A 167 14.45 11.23 15.21
N PRO A 168 14.29 10.26 14.29
CA PRO A 168 13.34 10.37 13.21
C PRO A 168 11.94 10.67 13.73
N ARG A 169 11.23 11.56 13.07
CA ARG A 169 9.83 11.88 13.43
C ARG A 169 8.88 10.75 13.08
N LEU A 170 9.13 10.10 11.95
CA LEU A 170 8.36 8.98 11.43
C LEU A 170 9.29 7.80 11.13
N LEU A 171 8.91 6.60 11.54
CA LEU A 171 9.39 5.34 10.98
C LEU A 171 8.23 4.72 10.20
N LEU A 172 8.38 4.53 8.88
CA LEU A 172 7.35 3.96 8.03
C LEU A 172 7.81 2.64 7.42
N LEU A 173 7.10 1.57 7.76
CA LEU A 173 7.37 0.19 7.38
C LEU A 173 6.23 -0.34 6.51
N CYS A 174 6.52 -0.79 5.30
CA CYS A 174 5.57 -1.55 4.48
C CYS A 174 5.75 -3.04 4.80
N ASN A 175 4.73 -3.68 5.36
CA ASN A 175 4.83 -5.07 5.81
C ASN A 175 3.54 -5.88 5.50
N PRO A 176 3.58 -6.79 4.53
CA PRO A 176 4.69 -7.14 3.62
C PRO A 176 5.11 -5.99 2.70
N ASN A 177 6.42 -5.92 2.40
CA ASN A 177 6.97 -4.81 1.62
C ASN A 177 6.58 -4.89 0.13
N ASN A 178 6.12 -3.79 -0.40
CA ASN A 178 5.93 -3.62 -1.85
C ASN A 178 7.12 -2.80 -2.41
N PRO A 179 7.98 -3.35 -3.30
CA PRO A 179 7.69 -4.48 -4.19
C PRO A 179 8.39 -5.82 -3.87
N THR A 180 9.22 -5.92 -2.83
CA THR A 180 10.04 -7.12 -2.60
C THR A 180 9.25 -8.29 -2.00
N GLY A 181 8.14 -8.03 -1.32
CA GLY A 181 7.41 -9.04 -0.57
C GLY A 181 8.02 -9.36 0.80
N THR A 182 9.14 -8.74 1.15
CA THR A 182 9.82 -8.96 2.44
C THR A 182 8.87 -8.82 3.61
N ARG A 183 9.00 -9.74 4.55
CA ARG A 183 8.17 -9.84 5.75
C ARG A 183 9.01 -9.54 6.99
N LEU A 184 8.42 -8.82 7.94
CA LEU A 184 8.96 -8.62 9.27
C LEU A 184 7.95 -9.13 10.28
N ALA A 185 8.41 -9.97 11.22
CA ALA A 185 7.55 -10.47 12.29
C ALA A 185 7.05 -9.32 13.18
N PRO A 186 5.91 -9.48 13.87
CA PRO A 186 5.33 -8.42 14.71
C PRO A 186 6.23 -7.97 15.86
N GLU A 187 6.95 -8.89 16.50
CA GLU A 187 7.73 -8.62 17.72
C GLU A 187 8.82 -7.57 17.50
N PRO A 188 9.69 -7.66 16.46
CA PRO A 188 10.66 -6.61 16.15
C PRO A 188 10.02 -5.24 15.89
N ILE A 189 8.81 -5.19 15.30
CA ILE A 189 8.10 -3.92 15.08
C ILE A 189 7.69 -3.30 16.40
N LEU A 190 7.15 -4.09 17.33
CA LEU A 190 6.77 -3.64 18.67
C LEU A 190 7.99 -3.20 19.47
N GLU A 191 9.11 -3.91 19.36
CA GLU A 191 10.37 -3.52 20.01
C GLU A 191 10.87 -2.16 19.51
N LEU A 192 10.83 -1.92 18.18
CA LEU A 192 11.19 -0.61 17.61
C LEU A 192 10.27 0.50 18.13
N ALA A 193 8.96 0.26 18.17
CA ALA A 193 8.00 1.24 18.66
C ALA A 193 8.21 1.56 20.17
N ALA A 194 8.42 0.53 20.99
CA ALA A 194 8.68 0.69 22.41
C ALA A 194 10.00 1.42 22.69
N ALA A 195 11.03 1.15 21.89
CA ALA A 195 12.36 1.74 22.05
C ALA A 195 12.42 3.23 21.64
N ALA A 196 11.49 3.70 20.80
CA ALA A 196 11.49 5.06 20.24
C ALA A 196 10.14 5.78 20.48
N PRO A 197 9.76 6.09 21.70
CA PRO A 197 8.43 6.63 22.02
C PRO A 197 8.15 8.03 21.45
N GLN A 198 9.17 8.73 20.95
CA GLN A 198 9.03 10.04 20.29
C GLN A 198 8.87 9.94 18.76
N THR A 199 9.06 8.76 18.19
CA THR A 199 8.88 8.48 16.78
C THR A 199 7.52 7.81 16.56
N LEU A 200 6.70 8.31 15.64
CA LEU A 200 5.52 7.58 15.22
C LEU A 200 5.93 6.43 14.30
N VAL A 201 5.66 5.20 14.73
CA VAL A 201 5.92 4.00 13.96
C VAL A 201 4.66 3.62 13.18
N VAL A 202 4.72 3.74 11.88
CA VAL A 202 3.61 3.45 10.96
C VAL A 202 3.89 2.15 10.24
N VAL A 203 2.98 1.18 10.35
CA VAL A 203 3.07 -0.11 9.65
C VAL A 203 1.98 -0.16 8.58
N ASP A 204 2.41 -0.14 7.32
CA ASP A 204 1.52 -0.26 6.18
C ASP A 204 1.27 -1.75 5.89
N GLU A 205 0.13 -2.25 6.36
CA GLU A 205 -0.28 -3.65 6.27
C GLU A 205 -1.29 -3.91 5.13
N LEU A 206 -1.16 -3.23 3.99
CA LEU A 206 -2.08 -3.41 2.86
C LEU A 206 -2.08 -4.83 2.28
N TYR A 207 -1.05 -5.60 2.51
CA TYR A 207 -0.87 -6.94 1.93
C TYR A 207 -0.85 -8.06 2.98
N GLU A 208 -1.08 -7.76 4.24
CA GLU A 208 -0.94 -8.69 5.36
C GLU A 208 -1.82 -9.95 5.23
N ALA A 209 -3.03 -9.82 4.67
CA ALA A 209 -3.94 -10.95 4.49
C ALA A 209 -3.35 -12.08 3.63
N PHE A 210 -2.33 -11.79 2.81
CA PHE A 210 -1.63 -12.80 2.01
C PHE A 210 -0.49 -13.50 2.75
N THR A 211 -0.23 -13.14 4.02
CA THR A 211 0.87 -13.70 4.84
C THR A 211 0.48 -14.01 6.28
N GLY A 212 -0.47 -13.28 6.84
CA GLY A 212 -0.89 -13.39 8.24
C GLY A 212 0.04 -12.69 9.24
N ASP A 213 0.99 -11.87 8.79
CA ASP A 213 1.98 -11.20 9.66
C ASP A 213 1.52 -9.84 10.19
N SER A 214 0.29 -9.73 10.68
CA SER A 214 -0.19 -8.50 11.30
C SER A 214 0.41 -8.26 12.69
N VAL A 215 0.68 -6.99 13.01
CA VAL A 215 1.02 -6.58 14.39
C VAL A 215 -0.21 -6.52 15.29
N LEU A 216 -1.43 -6.40 14.74
CA LEU A 216 -2.66 -6.19 15.52
C LEU A 216 -2.95 -7.29 16.54
N PRO A 217 -2.71 -8.60 16.27
CA PRO A 217 -2.92 -9.67 17.25
C PRO A 217 -2.10 -9.53 18.54
N VAL A 218 -0.96 -8.84 18.48
CA VAL A 218 -0.04 -8.67 19.62
C VAL A 218 0.13 -7.21 20.06
N ALA A 219 -0.47 -6.25 19.32
CA ALA A 219 -0.39 -4.83 19.63
C ALA A 219 -1.11 -4.48 20.95
N ASN A 220 -0.46 -3.62 21.74
CA ASN A 220 -1.06 -2.96 22.89
C ASN A 220 -0.86 -1.45 22.76
N PHE A 221 -1.85 -0.74 22.24
CA PHE A 221 -1.78 0.69 22.02
C PHE A 221 -1.71 1.55 23.29
N ALA A 222 -1.97 0.97 24.45
CA ALA A 222 -1.72 1.65 25.72
C ALA A 222 -0.22 1.60 26.09
N ALA A 223 0.46 0.50 25.76
CA ALA A 223 1.91 0.34 26.01
C ALA A 223 2.77 0.97 24.90
N THR A 224 2.31 0.93 23.65
CA THR A 224 2.97 1.52 22.49
C THR A 224 2.03 2.51 21.77
N PRO A 225 1.73 3.67 22.39
CA PRO A 225 0.78 4.65 21.86
C PRO A 225 1.25 5.32 20.55
N ASN A 226 2.52 5.19 20.22
CA ASN A 226 3.18 5.67 19.01
C ASN A 226 3.17 4.65 17.86
N LEU A 227 2.46 3.54 17.98
CA LEU A 227 2.22 2.58 16.88
C LEU A 227 0.94 2.94 16.14
N LEU A 228 1.00 2.93 14.80
CA LEU A 228 -0.14 3.13 13.91
C LEU A 228 -0.10 2.09 12.78
N VAL A 229 -1.20 1.40 12.53
CA VAL A 229 -1.33 0.37 11.49
C VAL A 229 -2.26 0.86 10.40
N LEU A 230 -1.87 0.73 9.14
CA LEU A 230 -2.69 1.08 7.99
C LEU A 230 -3.27 -0.17 7.35
N ARG A 231 -4.55 -0.13 7.02
CA ARG A 231 -5.30 -1.22 6.37
C ARG A 231 -6.16 -0.68 5.23
N SER A 232 -6.50 -1.54 4.28
CA SER A 232 -7.34 -1.17 3.15
C SER A 232 -8.15 -2.34 2.64
N LEU A 233 -9.34 -2.05 2.11
CA LEU A 233 -10.16 -3.01 1.37
C LEU A 233 -9.82 -3.05 -0.14
N ALA A 234 -8.79 -2.32 -0.57
CA ALA A 234 -8.42 -2.19 -1.98
C ALA A 234 -7.87 -3.48 -2.59
N LYS A 235 -7.06 -4.25 -1.82
CA LYS A 235 -6.29 -5.38 -2.36
C LYS A 235 -7.01 -6.72 -2.20
N THR A 236 -7.75 -6.89 -1.14
CA THR A 236 -8.45 -8.15 -0.82
C THR A 236 -9.93 -8.10 -1.21
N ALA A 237 -10.66 -7.07 -0.80
CA ALA A 237 -12.10 -6.95 -1.09
C ALA A 237 -12.44 -6.36 -2.46
N GLY A 238 -11.44 -5.99 -3.28
CA GLY A 238 -11.67 -5.48 -4.63
C GLY A 238 -12.19 -4.04 -4.71
N LEU A 239 -11.94 -3.22 -3.68
CA LEU A 239 -12.48 -1.86 -3.57
C LEU A 239 -11.47 -0.75 -3.92
N ALA A 240 -10.43 -1.06 -4.71
CA ALA A 240 -9.40 -0.08 -5.07
C ALA A 240 -9.96 1.21 -5.68
N GLY A 241 -10.98 1.10 -6.53
CA GLY A 241 -11.65 2.25 -7.18
C GLY A 241 -12.56 3.06 -6.25
N LEU A 242 -12.97 2.51 -5.11
CA LEU A 242 -13.86 3.18 -4.15
C LEU A 242 -13.11 3.97 -3.08
N ARG A 243 -11.79 3.76 -2.96
CA ARG A 243 -10.93 4.56 -2.09
C ARG A 243 -11.36 4.51 -0.62
N ILE A 244 -11.23 3.36 0.05
CA ILE A 244 -11.46 3.21 1.49
C ILE A 244 -10.25 2.59 2.17
N GLY A 245 -9.79 3.22 3.24
CA GLY A 245 -8.66 2.80 4.05
C GLY A 245 -8.86 3.15 5.52
N PHE A 246 -8.13 2.47 6.38
CA PHE A 246 -8.22 2.60 7.82
C PHE A 246 -6.85 2.84 8.44
N ALA A 247 -6.81 3.66 9.48
CA ALA A 247 -5.67 3.79 10.38
C ALA A 247 -6.10 3.31 11.76
N ILE A 248 -5.35 2.37 12.34
CA ILE A 248 -5.66 1.70 13.60
C ILE A 248 -4.53 1.99 14.58
N GLY A 249 -4.84 2.60 15.72
CA GLY A 249 -3.82 3.03 16.68
C GLY A 249 -4.40 3.52 18.00
N SER A 250 -3.60 4.20 18.81
CA SER A 250 -4.15 4.87 19.99
C SER A 250 -5.16 5.95 19.58
N ALA A 251 -6.25 6.10 20.32
CA ALA A 251 -7.27 7.11 20.04
C ALA A 251 -6.69 8.53 19.90
N ALA A 252 -5.65 8.85 20.66
CA ALA A 252 -4.97 10.14 20.59
C ALA A 252 -4.22 10.36 19.27
N VAL A 253 -3.59 9.32 18.68
CA VAL A 253 -2.93 9.40 17.36
C VAL A 253 -3.97 9.49 16.27
N VAL A 254 -5.01 8.66 16.33
CA VAL A 254 -6.12 8.68 15.35
C VAL A 254 -6.80 10.05 15.34
N ASP A 255 -7.10 10.62 16.50
CA ASP A 255 -7.67 11.97 16.60
C ASP A 255 -6.77 13.03 15.94
N ARG A 256 -5.45 13.01 16.20
CA ARG A 256 -4.51 13.98 15.63
C ARG A 256 -4.45 13.92 14.11
N ILE A 257 -4.36 12.73 13.52
CA ILE A 257 -4.33 12.60 12.05
C ILE A 257 -5.69 12.94 11.43
N SER A 258 -6.80 12.74 12.14
CA SER A 258 -8.14 13.11 11.68
C SER A 258 -8.36 14.62 11.64
N ARG A 259 -7.64 15.40 12.45
CA ARG A 259 -7.77 16.89 12.51
C ARG A 259 -7.29 17.59 11.23
N VAL A 260 -6.46 16.94 10.43
CA VAL A 260 -5.88 17.51 9.20
C VAL A 260 -6.56 17.00 7.93
N THR A 261 -7.70 16.32 8.07
CA THR A 261 -8.51 15.81 6.95
C THR A 261 -9.80 16.59 6.81
N GLY A 262 -10.40 16.54 5.62
CA GLY A 262 -11.74 17.08 5.38
C GLY A 262 -12.83 16.25 6.06
N PRO A 263 -13.98 16.85 6.41
CA PRO A 263 -15.04 16.14 7.11
C PRO A 263 -15.82 15.14 6.24
N TYR A 264 -15.66 15.20 4.90
CA TYR A 264 -16.44 14.43 3.92
C TYR A 264 -15.56 13.67 2.93
N ASP A 265 -14.37 13.25 3.35
CA ASP A 265 -13.35 12.66 2.46
C ASP A 265 -13.79 11.35 1.80
N ILE A 266 -14.58 10.52 2.50
CA ILE A 266 -15.02 9.22 2.00
C ILE A 266 -16.43 9.36 1.43
N ASN A 267 -16.61 8.95 0.18
CA ASN A 267 -17.91 9.00 -0.48
C ASN A 267 -18.88 7.91 0.02
N SER A 268 -20.19 8.15 -0.12
CA SER A 268 -21.25 7.25 0.35
C SER A 268 -21.18 5.85 -0.25
N PHE A 269 -20.75 5.72 -1.51
CA PHE A 269 -20.57 4.41 -2.17
C PHE A 269 -19.48 3.59 -1.49
N ALA A 270 -18.37 4.22 -1.11
CA ALA A 270 -17.30 3.57 -0.39
C ALA A 270 -17.73 3.12 1.01
N VAL A 271 -18.52 3.92 1.72
CA VAL A 271 -19.05 3.56 3.04
C VAL A 271 -19.98 2.34 2.93
N THR A 272 -20.95 2.37 2.00
CA THR A 272 -21.86 1.26 1.76
C THR A 272 -21.12 -0.02 1.35
N ALA A 273 -20.16 0.11 0.44
CA ALA A 273 -19.33 -1.01 -0.01
C ALA A 273 -18.46 -1.58 1.12
N ALA A 274 -17.92 -0.72 1.99
CA ALA A 274 -17.10 -1.15 3.12
C ALA A 274 -17.91 -1.96 4.13
N HIS A 275 -19.12 -1.52 4.50
CA HIS A 275 -20.01 -2.29 5.36
C HIS A 275 -20.29 -3.68 4.79
N ALA A 276 -20.66 -3.76 3.51
CA ALA A 276 -20.94 -5.04 2.86
C ALA A 276 -19.69 -5.94 2.77
N ALA A 277 -18.51 -5.37 2.47
CA ALA A 277 -17.27 -6.13 2.37
C ALA A 277 -16.80 -6.67 3.72
N LEU A 278 -16.89 -5.86 4.79
CA LEU A 278 -16.53 -6.26 6.17
C LEU A 278 -17.45 -7.36 6.70
N ALA A 279 -18.70 -7.40 6.23
CA ALA A 279 -19.66 -8.45 6.58
C ALA A 279 -19.47 -9.75 5.76
N ASP A 280 -18.73 -9.71 4.66
CA ASP A 280 -18.52 -10.87 3.75
C ASP A 280 -17.06 -11.38 3.79
N GLN A 281 -16.53 -11.59 4.99
CA GLN A 281 -15.18 -12.12 5.19
C GLN A 281 -14.93 -13.44 4.43
N PRO A 282 -15.89 -14.40 4.32
CA PRO A 282 -15.68 -15.61 3.57
C PRO A 282 -15.33 -15.40 2.09
N TYR A 283 -15.86 -14.35 1.45
CA TYR A 283 -15.49 -14.01 0.07
C TYR A 283 -14.03 -13.53 0.00
N VAL A 284 -13.61 -12.69 0.93
CA VAL A 284 -12.23 -12.20 1.03
C VAL A 284 -11.26 -13.36 1.25
N ASP A 285 -11.57 -14.26 2.19
CA ASP A 285 -10.76 -15.43 2.49
C ASP A 285 -10.64 -16.37 1.29
N GLY A 286 -11.75 -16.58 0.57
CA GLY A 286 -11.77 -17.35 -0.67
C GLY A 286 -10.88 -16.76 -1.77
N TYR A 287 -10.92 -15.45 -1.94
CA TYR A 287 -10.03 -14.74 -2.88
C TYR A 287 -8.56 -14.85 -2.47
N VAL A 288 -8.25 -14.62 -1.21
CA VAL A 288 -6.87 -14.75 -0.68
C VAL A 288 -6.34 -16.16 -0.90
N ALA A 289 -7.13 -17.18 -0.58
CA ALA A 289 -6.75 -18.58 -0.80
C ALA A 289 -6.49 -18.87 -2.28
N GLU A 290 -7.30 -18.33 -3.20
CA GLU A 290 -7.08 -18.50 -4.64
C GLU A 290 -5.78 -17.84 -5.09
N VAL A 291 -5.49 -16.61 -4.65
CA VAL A 291 -4.25 -15.90 -4.97
C VAL A 291 -3.02 -16.69 -4.46
N LEU A 292 -3.09 -17.25 -3.25
CA LEU A 292 -1.99 -18.03 -2.69
C LEU A 292 -1.74 -19.30 -3.51
N ARG A 293 -2.78 -20.05 -3.90
CA ARG A 293 -2.67 -21.21 -4.80
C ARG A 293 -2.10 -20.82 -6.17
N ALA A 294 -2.57 -19.72 -6.74
CA ALA A 294 -2.11 -19.23 -8.03
C ALA A 294 -0.63 -18.79 -8.00
N ARG A 295 -0.20 -18.16 -6.88
CA ARG A 295 1.20 -17.79 -6.64
C ARG A 295 2.09 -19.03 -6.57
N GLU A 296 1.69 -20.03 -5.79
CA GLU A 296 2.43 -21.27 -5.66
C GLU A 296 2.57 -21.98 -7.01
N TRP A 297 1.48 -22.06 -7.78
CA TRP A 297 1.50 -22.64 -9.13
C TRP A 297 2.47 -21.88 -10.05
N LEU A 298 2.43 -20.54 -10.07
CA LEU A 298 3.32 -19.75 -10.93
C LEU A 298 4.79 -19.92 -10.52
N VAL A 299 5.07 -19.92 -9.22
CA VAL A 299 6.43 -20.18 -8.69
C VAL A 299 6.96 -21.53 -9.16
N GLN A 300 6.15 -22.58 -9.16
CA GLN A 300 6.54 -23.90 -9.68
C GLN A 300 6.91 -23.82 -11.18
N GLN A 301 6.17 -23.06 -11.99
CA GLN A 301 6.50 -22.90 -13.42
C GLN A 301 7.84 -22.15 -13.59
N LEU A 302 8.05 -21.07 -12.83
CA LEU A 302 9.28 -20.29 -12.86
C LEU A 302 10.50 -21.13 -12.46
N VAL A 303 10.38 -21.94 -11.40
CA VAL A 303 11.43 -22.89 -10.96
C VAL A 303 11.76 -23.92 -12.05
N GLN A 304 10.73 -24.55 -12.63
CA GLN A 304 10.92 -25.55 -13.68
C GLN A 304 11.60 -24.99 -14.94
N ALA A 305 11.31 -23.73 -15.26
CA ALA A 305 11.94 -23.04 -16.40
C ALA A 305 13.27 -22.38 -16.07
N GLY A 306 13.77 -22.47 -14.83
CA GLY A 306 15.02 -21.85 -14.40
C GLY A 306 14.98 -20.31 -14.37
N VAL A 307 13.80 -19.71 -14.34
CA VAL A 307 13.63 -18.25 -14.35
C VAL A 307 13.93 -17.70 -12.96
N ARG A 308 14.83 -16.72 -12.89
CA ARG A 308 15.12 -16.01 -11.63
C ARG A 308 13.88 -15.25 -11.18
N HIS A 309 13.43 -15.49 -9.96
CA HIS A 309 12.27 -14.84 -9.36
C HIS A 309 12.46 -14.66 -7.86
N HIS A 310 11.60 -13.83 -7.26
CA HIS A 310 11.48 -13.68 -5.81
C HIS A 310 10.00 -13.54 -5.44
N ALA A 311 9.52 -14.45 -4.58
CA ALA A 311 8.14 -14.53 -4.14
C ALA A 311 8.09 -14.82 -2.65
N GLU A 312 7.72 -13.84 -1.83
CA GLU A 312 7.65 -14.01 -0.38
C GLU A 312 6.26 -13.59 0.14
N GLY A 313 5.97 -12.29 0.21
CA GLY A 313 4.71 -11.76 0.71
C GLY A 313 3.90 -10.99 -0.34
N GLY A 314 2.62 -10.74 -0.03
CA GLY A 314 1.72 -10.00 -0.89
C GLY A 314 1.10 -10.80 -2.04
N ASN A 315 0.31 -10.09 -2.85
CA ASN A 315 -0.32 -10.62 -4.08
C ASN A 315 0.51 -10.27 -5.34
N TYR A 316 1.83 -10.38 -5.23
CA TYR A 316 2.76 -10.11 -6.33
C TYR A 316 4.06 -10.90 -6.13
N LEU A 317 4.87 -10.95 -7.19
CA LEU A 317 6.25 -11.45 -7.15
C LEU A 317 7.12 -10.65 -8.14
N LEU A 318 8.43 -10.83 -8.02
CA LEU A 318 9.43 -10.27 -8.93
C LEU A 318 9.96 -11.37 -9.83
N ILE A 319 10.13 -11.06 -11.13
CA ILE A 319 10.73 -11.95 -12.13
C ILE A 319 11.84 -11.17 -12.83
N TRP A 320 13.00 -11.78 -13.02
CA TRP A 320 14.11 -11.22 -13.83
C TRP A 320 14.13 -11.94 -15.18
N PRO A 321 13.56 -11.31 -16.22
CA PRO A 321 13.63 -11.84 -17.59
C PRO A 321 15.06 -11.78 -18.17
N ASP A 322 15.36 -12.58 -19.17
CA ASP A 322 16.61 -12.53 -19.92
C ASP A 322 16.64 -11.31 -20.87
N LEU A 323 15.49 -10.97 -21.44
CA LEU A 323 15.30 -9.76 -22.26
C LEU A 323 15.17 -8.51 -21.35
N PRO A 324 15.41 -7.30 -21.89
CA PRO A 324 15.18 -6.07 -21.16
C PRO A 324 13.75 -5.98 -20.62
N PRO A 325 13.54 -5.67 -19.30
CA PRO A 325 12.20 -5.70 -18.68
C PRO A 325 11.16 -4.84 -19.41
N GLY A 326 11.56 -3.67 -19.92
CA GLY A 326 10.67 -2.79 -20.67
C GLY A 326 10.20 -3.41 -22.00
N GLU A 327 11.03 -4.25 -22.65
CA GLU A 327 10.65 -4.96 -23.84
C GLU A 327 9.64 -6.07 -23.53
N VAL A 328 9.88 -6.83 -22.46
CA VAL A 328 8.94 -7.88 -22.02
C VAL A 328 7.63 -7.28 -21.57
N GLU A 329 7.66 -6.17 -20.81
CA GLU A 329 6.46 -5.40 -20.42
C GLU A 329 5.65 -4.98 -21.65
N GLN A 330 6.30 -4.46 -22.71
CA GLN A 330 5.62 -4.04 -23.92
C GLN A 330 5.03 -5.22 -24.69
N ARG A 331 5.77 -6.31 -24.85
CA ARG A 331 5.27 -7.52 -25.54
C ARG A 331 4.07 -8.16 -24.82
N LEU A 332 4.11 -8.20 -23.47
CA LEU A 332 2.98 -8.64 -22.65
C LEU A 332 1.77 -7.71 -22.82
N ARG A 333 1.99 -6.39 -22.83
CA ARG A 333 0.94 -5.40 -23.09
C ARG A 333 0.29 -5.60 -24.45
N ASP A 334 1.07 -5.83 -25.49
CA ASP A 334 0.58 -6.12 -26.85
C ASP A 334 -0.24 -7.41 -26.89
N GLY A 335 0.10 -8.38 -26.04
CA GLY A 335 -0.66 -9.62 -25.78
C GLY A 335 -1.86 -9.45 -24.82
N GLY A 336 -2.18 -8.24 -24.42
CA GLY A 336 -3.33 -7.94 -23.54
C GLY A 336 -3.09 -8.20 -22.05
N ILE A 337 -1.83 -8.16 -21.58
CA ILE A 337 -1.44 -8.38 -20.18
C ILE A 337 -0.58 -7.21 -19.69
N LEU A 338 -0.95 -6.61 -18.57
CA LEU A 338 -0.20 -5.52 -17.94
C LEU A 338 0.63 -6.07 -16.78
N VAL A 339 1.91 -5.75 -16.77
CA VAL A 339 2.85 -5.97 -15.65
C VAL A 339 3.57 -4.66 -15.35
N ARG A 340 4.50 -4.64 -14.40
CA ARG A 340 5.22 -3.42 -14.02
C ARG A 340 6.73 -3.62 -14.08
N SER A 341 7.42 -2.92 -14.97
CA SER A 341 8.88 -2.85 -14.95
C SER A 341 9.38 -2.13 -13.68
N MET A 342 10.42 -2.68 -13.08
CA MET A 342 11.11 -2.12 -11.93
C MET A 342 12.39 -1.39 -12.33
N ALA A 343 12.53 -0.99 -13.58
CA ALA A 343 13.65 -0.22 -14.08
C ALA A 343 13.91 1.04 -13.23
N GLY A 344 15.17 1.31 -12.92
CA GLY A 344 15.59 2.41 -12.07
C GLY A 344 15.29 2.24 -10.57
N LYS A 345 14.86 1.06 -10.12
CA LYS A 345 14.65 0.75 -8.70
C LYS A 345 15.88 0.02 -8.15
N PRO A 346 16.59 0.59 -7.17
CA PRO A 346 17.75 -0.06 -6.56
C PRO A 346 17.43 -1.47 -6.08
N LEU A 347 18.41 -2.37 -6.11
CA LEU A 347 18.37 -3.78 -5.71
C LEU A 347 17.49 -4.69 -6.58
N ILE A 348 16.44 -4.18 -7.19
CA ILE A 348 15.47 -4.96 -8.00
C ILE A 348 15.47 -4.54 -9.48
N GLU A 349 16.46 -3.76 -9.88
CA GLU A 349 16.61 -3.38 -11.29
C GLU A 349 16.69 -4.62 -12.18
N GLY A 350 16.20 -4.50 -13.39
CA GLY A 350 16.10 -5.63 -14.31
C GLY A 350 14.93 -6.56 -14.06
N SER A 351 14.10 -6.33 -13.03
CA SER A 351 12.93 -7.17 -12.77
C SER A 351 11.61 -6.57 -13.29
N LEU A 352 10.64 -7.46 -13.41
CA LEU A 352 9.21 -7.15 -13.55
C LEU A 352 8.52 -7.49 -12.24
N ARG A 353 7.65 -6.60 -11.73
CA ARG A 353 6.69 -6.97 -10.70
C ARG A 353 5.40 -7.44 -11.39
N VAL A 354 4.98 -8.64 -11.03
CA VAL A 354 3.76 -9.28 -11.55
C VAL A 354 2.80 -9.48 -10.40
N SER A 355 1.62 -8.88 -10.49
CA SER A 355 0.53 -9.14 -9.55
C SER A 355 -0.02 -10.55 -9.76
N ILE A 356 -0.46 -11.18 -8.68
CA ILE A 356 -1.06 -12.52 -8.73
C ILE A 356 -2.58 -12.38 -8.79
N GLY A 357 -3.16 -12.94 -9.83
CA GLY A 357 -4.59 -13.09 -9.98
C GLY A 357 -5.07 -14.51 -9.65
N THR A 358 -6.10 -15.00 -10.34
CA THR A 358 -6.55 -16.38 -10.24
C THR A 358 -5.56 -17.35 -10.91
N THR A 359 -5.66 -18.62 -10.59
CA THR A 359 -4.85 -19.68 -11.24
C THR A 359 -5.01 -19.66 -12.76
N GLU A 360 -6.22 -19.42 -13.27
CA GLU A 360 -6.48 -19.30 -14.71
C GLU A 360 -5.76 -18.09 -15.33
N GLN A 361 -5.80 -16.95 -14.64
CA GLN A 361 -5.11 -15.74 -15.07
C GLN A 361 -3.59 -15.92 -15.04
N MET A 362 -3.05 -16.64 -14.05
CA MET A 362 -1.62 -16.96 -14.02
C MET A 362 -1.20 -17.94 -15.11
N ARG A 363 -2.06 -18.88 -15.49
CA ARG A 363 -1.83 -19.75 -16.66
C ARG A 363 -1.76 -18.93 -17.96
N ARG A 364 -2.67 -17.98 -18.13
CA ARG A 364 -2.65 -17.05 -19.28
C ARG A 364 -1.37 -16.20 -19.29
N PHE A 365 -1.00 -15.63 -18.13
CA PHE A 365 0.25 -14.88 -18.00
C PHE A 365 1.46 -15.75 -18.36
N TRP A 366 1.57 -16.93 -17.77
CA TRP A 366 2.68 -17.83 -18.00
C TRP A 366 2.83 -18.25 -19.46
N ALA A 367 1.73 -18.59 -20.12
CA ALA A 367 1.75 -18.93 -21.55
C ALA A 367 2.31 -17.79 -22.42
N ALA A 368 1.91 -16.54 -22.14
CA ALA A 368 2.41 -15.36 -22.84
C ALA A 368 3.89 -15.08 -22.51
N TYR A 369 4.27 -15.15 -21.23
CA TYR A 369 5.64 -14.91 -20.75
C TYR A 369 6.61 -15.97 -21.34
N ALA A 370 6.24 -17.24 -21.25
CA ALA A 370 7.06 -18.34 -21.78
C ALA A 370 7.27 -18.25 -23.29
N ALA A 371 6.28 -17.81 -24.05
CA ALA A 371 6.42 -17.59 -25.49
C ALA A 371 7.41 -16.45 -25.84
N ILE A 372 7.65 -15.51 -24.89
CA ILE A 372 8.59 -14.40 -25.08
C ILE A 372 10.01 -14.81 -24.64
N GLU A 373 10.14 -15.51 -23.51
CA GLU A 373 11.39 -15.68 -22.75
C GLU A 373 11.92 -17.12 -22.74
N VAL A 374 11.03 -18.12 -22.70
CA VAL A 374 11.44 -19.53 -22.53
C VAL A 374 11.55 -20.17 -23.91
N ARG A 375 12.76 -20.54 -24.31
CA ARG A 375 13.05 -21.25 -25.58
C ARG A 375 13.19 -22.75 -25.36
#